data_a29fe815420535345ab7c218eda85d26
#
_entry.id   a29fe815420535345ab7c218eda85d26
#
_cell.length_a   1.000
_cell.length_b   1.000
_cell.length_c   1.000
_cell.angle_alpha   90.00
_cell.angle_beta   90.00
_cell.angle_gamma   90.00
#
_symmetry.space_group_name_H-M   'P 1'
#
loop_
_entity.id
_entity.type
_entity.pdbx_description
1 polymer ?
#
loop_
_entity_poly.entity_id
_entity_poly.type
_entity_poly.pdbx_seq_one_letter_code
_entity_poly.pdbx_strand_id
1 'polypeptide(L)'
;MISVAGLPEGTMTARQFSLLNDEPVTVDRDDTLGSRQAADHLTSLILASRASTPFTLAVDAGWGMGKSSVMHLMRDRLEKAPGVHTIWYNAWTAKGGDSLEGLIKSVLTTFDRSALRRGLHRAAEHGAALKLLRALLLIASGPFGVSGLVDDLWKALSADSKARNEMRDAIKEIAKDWADAGQSDASRLLVVFIDDLDRCSAQTVLGVCEAIKLYLDIPGLAFVVGCDRSVLGPEGLLRDLPPAGAAFMEKIFQTNFQLHAPTGEHVDAFVRRCARHCGIEDLLNSQLVGLLADHSRRNPRNIKRLLNGFVIEAGLNPLWQEFGPEAAIRTVLLQYLYPDFYRVLVGGRDTDVDALTEFSEYRRARSLLRQPEELAAKDWDVLRSVFSRHDVVVDEPALSGAKDARERALVQLEQQSPTQFKLLAADHAFTSLVTDLTALPDAQELLRRLRQLPLVQRPVLMQPQAAPASMRGRTILWIDDHPDSVRNEADALRHAGAVVAVVGDREAALDALTSLRPDLLISDIARGSDPEAGFREVGTFREAGFSGSVVFYTGRVTPAREASAAALGALGVCAYFDSLRQLVLAAPRRL
;
A
#
# COMPACT_ATOMS: atom_id res chain seq x y z
N MET A 1 3.85 -33.75 -4.26
CA MET A 1 4.99 -34.38 -4.99
C MET A 1 4.57 -34.56 -6.43
N ILE A 2 4.97 -33.66 -7.31
CA ILE A 2 4.83 -33.86 -8.76
C ILE A 2 6.24 -34.15 -9.25
N SER A 3 6.49 -35.40 -9.62
CA SER A 3 7.74 -35.85 -10.23
C SER A 3 7.72 -35.47 -11.70
N VAL A 4 8.61 -34.57 -12.12
CA VAL A 4 8.88 -34.28 -13.52
C VAL A 4 10.13 -35.07 -13.92
N ALA A 5 9.94 -36.20 -14.60
CA ALA A 5 11.02 -36.98 -15.19
C ALA A 5 11.41 -36.39 -16.55
N GLY A 6 12.71 -36.07 -16.74
CA GLY A 6 13.33 -35.91 -18.06
C GLY A 6 14.01 -34.59 -18.39
N LEU A 7 14.87 -34.06 -17.52
CA LEU A 7 15.78 -32.97 -17.88
C LEU A 7 17.24 -33.31 -17.51
N PRO A 8 18.26 -32.84 -18.26
CA PRO A 8 19.66 -33.20 -18.05
C PRO A 8 20.20 -32.73 -16.69
N GLU A 9 21.03 -33.55 -16.07
CA GLU A 9 21.73 -33.31 -14.80
C GLU A 9 22.63 -32.07 -14.94
N GLY A 10 22.26 -30.99 -14.21
CA GLY A 10 22.98 -29.70 -14.17
C GLY A 10 22.08 -28.48 -14.03
N THR A 11 20.77 -28.63 -14.17
CA THR A 11 19.79 -27.55 -14.15
C THR A 11 19.14 -27.40 -12.77
N MET A 12 18.64 -26.18 -12.45
CA MET A 12 18.01 -25.72 -11.21
C MET A 12 16.88 -26.63 -10.62
N THR A 13 16.73 -27.85 -11.07
CA THR A 13 15.58 -28.75 -10.93
C THR A 13 15.45 -29.49 -9.60
N ALA A 14 16.36 -29.28 -8.62
CA ALA A 14 16.27 -29.94 -7.31
C ALA A 14 16.24 -28.98 -6.11
N ARG A 15 16.10 -27.68 -6.34
CA ARG A 15 16.06 -26.71 -5.22
C ARG A 15 14.68 -26.69 -4.58
N GLN A 16 14.63 -26.87 -3.28
CA GLN A 16 13.43 -26.61 -2.50
C GLN A 16 13.36 -25.10 -2.24
N PHE A 17 12.48 -24.42 -2.97
CA PHE A 17 12.14 -23.03 -2.69
C PHE A 17 11.06 -22.97 -1.61
N SER A 18 11.16 -21.98 -0.71
CA SER A 18 10.14 -21.70 0.29
C SER A 18 9.75 -20.21 0.26
N LEU A 19 8.48 -19.93 0.55
CA LEU A 19 7.98 -18.56 0.63
C LEU A 19 8.15 -18.00 2.05
N LEU A 20 8.41 -16.71 2.13
CA LEU A 20 8.45 -15.95 3.38
C LEU A 20 7.04 -15.52 3.79
N ASN A 21 6.72 -15.68 5.05
CA ASN A 21 5.51 -15.10 5.62
C ASN A 21 5.75 -13.65 6.11
N ASP A 22 4.66 -12.93 6.33
CA ASP A 22 4.67 -11.54 6.82
C ASP A 22 4.56 -11.47 8.36
N GLU A 23 4.74 -12.59 9.07
CA GLU A 23 4.63 -12.62 10.52
C GLU A 23 5.68 -11.73 11.21
N PRO A 24 5.29 -11.03 12.29
CA PRO A 24 6.23 -10.26 13.08
C PRO A 24 7.23 -11.16 13.81
N VAL A 25 8.43 -10.62 14.06
CA VAL A 25 9.45 -11.29 14.89
C VAL A 25 8.96 -11.31 16.34
N THR A 26 8.96 -12.49 16.94
CA THR A 26 8.51 -12.68 18.33
C THR A 26 9.64 -13.07 19.28
N VAL A 27 10.80 -13.49 18.76
CA VAL A 27 11.97 -13.91 19.55
C VAL A 27 13.24 -13.21 19.08
N ASP A 28 14.12 -12.89 20.03
CA ASP A 28 15.35 -12.12 19.80
C ASP A 28 16.29 -12.71 18.75
N ARG A 29 16.41 -14.04 18.67
CA ARG A 29 17.27 -14.72 17.69
C ARG A 29 16.85 -14.46 16.25
N ASP A 30 15.61 -14.03 16.06
CA ASP A 30 15.03 -13.79 14.73
C ASP A 30 15.10 -12.31 14.31
N ASP A 31 15.55 -11.43 15.21
CA ASP A 31 15.78 -10.02 14.90
C ASP A 31 17.13 -9.81 14.21
N THR A 32 17.09 -9.32 12.99
CA THR A 32 18.27 -8.90 12.20
C THR A 32 18.23 -7.40 11.88
N LEU A 33 17.18 -6.70 12.30
CA LEU A 33 16.94 -5.29 11.93
C LEU A 33 17.20 -4.32 13.10
N GLY A 34 17.62 -4.83 14.26
CA GLY A 34 17.91 -4.01 15.44
C GLY A 34 16.67 -3.63 16.27
N SER A 35 15.52 -4.27 16.03
CA SER A 35 14.29 -4.08 16.81
C SER A 35 14.47 -4.41 18.30
N ARG A 36 15.40 -5.32 18.59
CA ARG A 36 15.76 -5.74 19.94
C ARG A 36 16.21 -4.56 20.81
N GLN A 37 17.12 -3.72 20.31
CA GLN A 37 17.65 -2.59 21.06
C GLN A 37 16.53 -1.60 21.42
N ALA A 38 15.64 -1.30 20.45
CA ALA A 38 14.49 -0.45 20.68
C ALA A 38 13.56 -1.07 21.75
N ALA A 39 13.28 -2.37 21.66
CA ALA A 39 12.43 -3.08 22.60
C ALA A 39 13.04 -3.09 24.03
N ASP A 40 14.36 -3.27 24.18
CA ASP A 40 15.06 -3.23 25.46
C ASP A 40 14.93 -1.85 26.13
N HIS A 41 15.20 -0.78 25.38
CA HIS A 41 15.10 0.59 25.88
C HIS A 41 13.66 0.96 26.27
N LEU A 42 12.69 0.68 25.41
CA LEU A 42 11.29 0.99 25.70
C LEU A 42 10.74 0.18 26.87
N THR A 43 11.13 -1.08 27.00
CA THR A 43 10.77 -1.92 28.14
C THR A 43 11.32 -1.34 29.44
N SER A 44 12.60 -0.96 29.45
CA SER A 44 13.24 -0.35 30.62
C SER A 44 12.56 0.97 31.00
N LEU A 45 12.20 1.79 30.02
CA LEU A 45 11.47 3.05 30.22
C LEU A 45 10.09 2.80 30.86
N ILE A 46 9.33 1.83 30.35
CA ILE A 46 8.01 1.48 30.89
C ILE A 46 8.13 1.02 32.34
N LEU A 47 9.11 0.16 32.65
CA LEU A 47 9.33 -0.35 34.01
C LEU A 47 9.76 0.77 34.99
N ALA A 48 10.62 1.69 34.57
CA ALA A 48 11.02 2.85 35.35
C ALA A 48 9.87 3.84 35.58
N SER A 49 8.93 3.92 34.65
CA SER A 49 7.76 4.83 34.70
C SER A 49 6.55 4.23 35.40
N ARG A 50 6.67 3.08 36.07
CA ARG A 50 5.57 2.38 36.76
C ARG A 50 4.78 3.29 37.70
N ALA A 51 5.46 4.12 38.48
CA ALA A 51 4.85 5.06 39.40
C ALA A 51 4.17 6.26 38.71
N SER A 52 4.48 6.51 37.45
CA SER A 52 3.95 7.65 36.68
C SER A 52 2.77 7.25 35.76
N THR A 53 2.21 6.05 35.96
CA THR A 53 1.01 5.62 35.23
C THR A 53 -0.22 6.44 35.64
N PRO A 54 -1.19 6.66 34.74
CA PRO A 54 -1.29 6.12 33.37
C PRO A 54 -0.51 6.95 32.34
N PHE A 55 0.01 6.27 31.32
CA PHE A 55 0.60 6.91 30.16
C PHE A 55 0.38 6.10 28.87
N THR A 56 0.49 6.78 27.73
CA THR A 56 0.40 6.16 26.42
C THR A 56 1.67 6.42 25.61
N LEU A 57 2.31 5.35 25.17
CA LEU A 57 3.48 5.34 24.29
C LEU A 57 3.05 4.92 22.88
N ALA A 58 3.21 5.79 21.90
CA ALA A 58 3.06 5.42 20.50
C ALA A 58 4.36 4.84 19.94
N VAL A 59 4.28 3.68 19.29
CA VAL A 59 5.33 3.13 18.43
C VAL A 59 4.96 3.47 16.99
N ASP A 60 5.58 4.55 16.49
CA ASP A 60 5.28 5.17 15.21
C ASP A 60 6.22 4.69 14.12
N ALA A 61 5.68 4.14 13.07
CA ALA A 61 6.42 3.81 11.86
C ALA A 61 5.46 3.55 10.69
N GLY A 62 5.97 3.68 9.47
CA GLY A 62 5.23 3.31 8.26
C GLY A 62 4.86 1.81 8.23
N TRP A 63 3.98 1.47 7.32
CA TRP A 63 3.52 0.11 7.15
C TRP A 63 4.65 -0.85 6.76
N GLY A 64 4.73 -2.01 7.43
CA GLY A 64 5.76 -3.03 7.17
C GLY A 64 7.13 -2.77 7.80
N MET A 65 7.30 -1.69 8.56
CA MET A 65 8.56 -1.28 9.19
C MET A 65 8.90 -1.98 10.51
N GLY A 66 8.08 -2.94 10.97
CA GLY A 66 8.38 -3.76 12.14
C GLY A 66 7.79 -3.28 13.47
N LYS A 67 6.78 -2.38 13.49
CA LYS A 67 6.05 -1.97 14.70
C LYS A 67 5.66 -3.15 15.59
N SER A 68 4.89 -4.08 15.03
CA SER A 68 4.43 -5.27 15.76
C SER A 68 5.57 -6.14 16.27
N SER A 69 6.70 -6.22 15.54
CA SER A 69 7.88 -6.95 15.99
C SER A 69 8.50 -6.33 17.25
N VAL A 70 8.69 -5.00 17.27
CA VAL A 70 9.18 -4.29 18.48
C VAL A 70 8.23 -4.50 19.65
N MET A 71 6.91 -4.37 19.41
CA MET A 71 5.90 -4.56 20.45
C MET A 71 5.86 -5.99 21.00
N HIS A 72 6.00 -7.03 20.15
CA HIS A 72 6.11 -8.42 20.62
C HIS A 72 7.37 -8.67 21.44
N LEU A 73 8.51 -8.14 21.01
CA LEU A 73 9.75 -8.22 21.77
C LEU A 73 9.66 -7.50 23.13
N MET A 74 9.00 -6.33 23.19
CA MET A 74 8.71 -5.64 24.45
C MET A 74 7.82 -6.48 25.35
N ARG A 75 6.76 -7.07 24.79
CA ARG A 75 5.83 -7.94 25.52
C ARG A 75 6.55 -9.12 26.15
N ASP A 76 7.37 -9.84 25.40
CA ASP A 76 8.15 -10.99 25.91
C ASP A 76 9.03 -10.60 27.11
N ARG A 77 9.61 -9.39 27.10
CA ARG A 77 10.41 -8.87 28.22
C ARG A 77 9.58 -8.48 29.43
N LEU A 78 8.48 -7.78 29.18
CA LEU A 78 7.58 -7.29 30.21
C LEU A 78 6.92 -8.45 30.97
N GLU A 79 6.53 -9.53 30.28
CA GLU A 79 5.94 -10.72 30.88
C GLU A 79 6.90 -11.46 31.85
N LYS A 80 8.22 -11.26 31.68
CA LYS A 80 9.25 -11.79 32.58
C LYS A 80 9.50 -10.92 33.82
N ALA A 81 8.99 -9.68 33.81
CA ALA A 81 9.18 -8.74 34.90
C ALA A 81 8.16 -8.99 36.05
N PRO A 82 8.57 -8.97 37.30
CA PRO A 82 7.69 -9.25 38.43
C PRO A 82 6.58 -8.20 38.56
N GLY A 83 5.36 -8.69 38.79
CA GLY A 83 4.17 -7.84 38.95
C GLY A 83 3.70 -7.12 37.68
N VAL A 84 4.20 -7.51 36.52
CA VAL A 84 3.77 -6.97 35.22
C VAL A 84 2.85 -7.98 34.53
N HIS A 85 1.76 -7.47 33.99
CA HIS A 85 0.81 -8.21 33.17
C HIS A 85 0.68 -7.53 31.81
N THR A 86 0.43 -8.31 30.76
CA THR A 86 0.29 -7.76 29.40
C THR A 86 -1.01 -8.20 28.75
N ILE A 87 -1.57 -7.34 27.91
CA ILE A 87 -2.69 -7.63 27.02
C ILE A 87 -2.30 -7.25 25.61
N TRP A 88 -2.68 -8.08 24.65
CA TRP A 88 -2.60 -7.74 23.23
C TRP A 88 -3.99 -7.53 22.65
N TYR A 89 -4.25 -6.33 22.18
CA TYR A 89 -5.50 -5.95 21.54
C TYR A 89 -5.24 -5.56 20.09
N ASN A 90 -5.81 -6.32 19.15
CA ASN A 90 -5.75 -5.96 17.73
C ASN A 90 -6.99 -5.14 17.38
N ALA A 91 -6.78 -3.84 17.14
CA ALA A 91 -7.87 -2.90 16.86
C ALA A 91 -8.62 -3.21 15.56
N TRP A 92 -7.93 -3.78 14.57
CA TRP A 92 -8.51 -4.12 13.27
C TRP A 92 -9.54 -5.26 13.33
N THR A 93 -9.40 -6.17 14.30
CA THR A 93 -10.37 -7.27 14.49
C THR A 93 -11.65 -6.82 15.20
N ALA A 94 -11.66 -5.62 15.79
CA ALA A 94 -12.83 -5.04 16.43
C ALA A 94 -13.83 -4.56 15.36
N LYS A 95 -15.05 -5.12 15.38
CA LYS A 95 -16.10 -4.76 14.42
C LYS A 95 -16.84 -3.49 14.85
N GLY A 96 -16.69 -2.39 14.12
CA GLY A 96 -17.55 -1.21 14.17
C GLY A 96 -17.70 -0.57 15.56
N GLY A 97 -18.94 -0.39 16.06
CA GLY A 97 -19.25 0.29 17.33
C GLY A 97 -18.74 -0.39 18.61
N ASP A 98 -18.18 -1.60 18.52
CA ASP A 98 -17.78 -2.42 19.67
C ASP A 98 -16.31 -2.22 20.10
N SER A 99 -15.56 -1.33 19.44
CA SER A 99 -14.11 -1.16 19.70
C SER A 99 -13.83 -0.63 21.11
N LEU A 100 -14.63 0.34 21.59
CA LEU A 100 -14.56 0.86 22.95
C LEU A 100 -14.88 -0.24 23.96
N GLU A 101 -16.00 -0.94 23.77
CA GLU A 101 -16.44 -2.04 24.60
C GLU A 101 -15.42 -3.17 24.62
N GLY A 102 -14.92 -3.59 23.45
CA GLY A 102 -13.97 -4.67 23.30
C GLY A 102 -12.66 -4.43 24.06
N LEU A 103 -12.11 -3.20 23.98
CA LEU A 103 -10.89 -2.85 24.70
C LEU A 103 -11.12 -2.84 26.23
N ILE A 104 -12.19 -2.23 26.70
CA ILE A 104 -12.51 -2.20 28.13
C ILE A 104 -12.74 -3.61 28.67
N LYS A 105 -13.49 -4.45 27.96
CA LYS A 105 -13.70 -5.85 28.35
C LYS A 105 -12.39 -6.64 28.41
N SER A 106 -11.50 -6.45 27.43
CA SER A 106 -10.18 -7.09 27.43
C SER A 106 -9.35 -6.73 28.68
N VAL A 107 -9.40 -5.47 29.10
CA VAL A 107 -8.74 -5.02 30.33
C VAL A 107 -9.39 -5.63 31.57
N LEU A 108 -10.70 -5.55 31.69
CA LEU A 108 -11.43 -6.04 32.86
C LEU A 108 -11.33 -7.56 33.05
N THR A 109 -11.25 -8.34 31.96
CA THR A 109 -11.09 -9.80 32.03
C THR A 109 -9.73 -10.24 32.55
N THR A 110 -8.72 -9.37 32.54
CA THR A 110 -7.40 -9.65 33.09
C THR A 110 -7.34 -9.51 34.59
N PHE A 111 -8.25 -8.76 35.19
CA PHE A 111 -8.31 -8.60 36.64
C PHE A 111 -8.84 -9.87 37.32
N ASP A 112 -8.24 -10.19 38.47
CA ASP A 112 -8.70 -11.34 39.24
C ASP A 112 -10.11 -11.12 39.85
N ARG A 113 -10.84 -12.22 40.07
CA ARG A 113 -12.21 -12.19 40.64
C ARG A 113 -12.30 -11.43 41.96
N SER A 114 -11.27 -11.51 42.76
CA SER A 114 -11.21 -10.86 44.08
C SER A 114 -11.10 -9.34 43.95
N ALA A 115 -10.30 -8.85 43.02
CA ALA A 115 -10.20 -7.42 42.71
C ALA A 115 -11.50 -6.88 42.12
N LEU A 116 -12.08 -7.59 41.16
CA LEU A 116 -13.39 -7.22 40.59
C LEU A 116 -14.47 -7.10 41.68
N ARG A 117 -14.54 -8.09 42.60
CA ARG A 117 -15.49 -8.08 43.68
C ARG A 117 -15.29 -6.92 44.66
N ARG A 118 -14.04 -6.70 45.11
CA ARG A 118 -13.70 -5.61 46.06
C ARG A 118 -13.94 -4.24 45.43
N GLY A 119 -13.48 -4.02 44.21
CA GLY A 119 -13.66 -2.75 43.49
C GLY A 119 -15.13 -2.42 43.26
N LEU A 120 -15.93 -3.40 42.84
CA LEU A 120 -17.37 -3.23 42.68
C LEU A 120 -18.09 -2.93 44.02
N HIS A 121 -17.64 -3.52 45.14
CA HIS A 121 -18.20 -3.23 46.45
C HIS A 121 -17.94 -1.77 46.87
N ARG A 122 -16.70 -1.26 46.66
CA ARG A 122 -16.36 0.13 46.94
C ARG A 122 -17.11 1.10 46.05
N ALA A 123 -17.24 0.80 44.74
CA ALA A 123 -18.01 1.62 43.83
C ALA A 123 -19.50 1.71 44.25
N ALA A 124 -20.06 0.62 44.80
CA ALA A 124 -21.43 0.60 45.31
C ALA A 124 -21.59 1.48 46.56
N GLU A 125 -20.59 1.57 47.44
CA GLU A 125 -20.60 2.44 48.65
C GLU A 125 -20.60 3.93 48.29
N HIS A 126 -20.10 4.31 47.11
CA HIS A 126 -20.00 5.71 46.66
C HIS A 126 -21.19 6.18 45.80
N GLY A 127 -22.28 5.45 45.69
CA GLY A 127 -23.55 5.95 45.15
C GLY A 127 -24.07 5.34 43.84
N ALA A 128 -23.36 4.38 43.26
CA ALA A 128 -23.81 3.64 42.06
C ALA A 128 -24.73 2.42 42.41
N ALA A 129 -25.65 2.58 43.35
CA ALA A 129 -25.98 1.57 44.32
C ALA A 129 -26.81 0.36 43.85
N LEU A 130 -27.78 0.47 42.93
CA LEU A 130 -28.74 -0.64 42.76
C LEU A 130 -28.36 -1.61 41.61
N LYS A 131 -27.83 -1.12 40.53
CA LYS A 131 -27.45 -1.95 39.36
C LYS A 131 -26.14 -2.70 39.58
N LEU A 132 -25.17 -2.04 40.25
CA LEU A 132 -23.91 -2.67 40.67
C LEU A 132 -24.10 -3.72 41.76
N LEU A 133 -25.01 -3.48 42.71
CA LEU A 133 -25.36 -4.46 43.75
C LEU A 133 -25.98 -5.73 43.15
N ARG A 134 -26.76 -5.60 42.07
CA ARG A 134 -27.34 -6.73 41.34
C ARG A 134 -26.26 -7.53 40.59
N ALA A 135 -25.28 -6.85 39.98
CA ALA A 135 -24.13 -7.50 39.37
C ALA A 135 -23.26 -8.22 40.43
N LEU A 136 -23.06 -7.61 41.60
CA LEU A 136 -22.37 -8.24 42.74
C LEU A 136 -23.04 -9.49 43.27
N LEU A 137 -24.40 -9.51 43.36
CA LEU A 137 -25.16 -10.68 43.77
C LEU A 137 -25.10 -11.83 42.76
N LEU A 138 -25.06 -11.53 41.46
CA LEU A 138 -24.86 -12.52 40.40
C LEU A 138 -23.43 -13.10 40.41
N ILE A 139 -22.41 -12.29 40.79
CA ILE A 139 -21.02 -12.73 40.99
C ILE A 139 -20.90 -13.71 42.18
N ALA A 140 -21.67 -13.49 43.25
CA ALA A 140 -21.58 -14.29 44.45
C ALA A 140 -22.22 -15.69 44.31
N SER A 141 -23.17 -15.88 43.40
CA SER A 141 -24.04 -17.05 43.32
C SER A 141 -23.85 -17.96 42.10
N GLY A 142 -22.99 -17.66 41.13
CA GLY A 142 -22.95 -18.41 39.88
C GLY A 142 -21.60 -19.06 39.51
N PRO A 143 -21.64 -20.18 38.77
CA PRO A 143 -20.46 -20.87 38.23
C PRO A 143 -19.84 -20.20 37.01
N PHE A 144 -20.24 -18.97 36.68
CA PHE A 144 -19.82 -18.26 35.47
C PHE A 144 -18.38 -17.74 35.56
N GLY A 145 -17.64 -17.84 34.42
CA GLY A 145 -16.29 -17.30 34.27
C GLY A 145 -16.27 -15.76 34.32
N VAL A 146 -15.08 -15.17 34.45
CA VAL A 146 -14.88 -13.70 34.53
C VAL A 146 -15.49 -12.97 33.33
N SER A 147 -15.44 -13.57 32.12
CA SER A 147 -16.00 -12.99 30.90
C SER A 147 -17.51 -12.75 30.96
N GLY A 148 -18.28 -13.69 31.47
CA GLY A 148 -19.73 -13.52 31.61
C GLY A 148 -20.11 -12.38 32.56
N LEU A 149 -19.32 -12.18 33.62
CA LEU A 149 -19.51 -11.09 34.58
C LEU A 149 -19.25 -9.72 33.97
N VAL A 150 -18.22 -9.61 33.13
CA VAL A 150 -17.86 -8.36 32.42
C VAL A 150 -18.95 -8.02 31.39
N ASP A 151 -19.53 -9.02 30.71
CA ASP A 151 -20.63 -8.81 29.77
C ASP A 151 -21.90 -8.30 30.45
N ASP A 152 -22.27 -8.88 31.59
CA ASP A 152 -23.44 -8.46 32.36
C ASP A 152 -23.24 -7.07 32.98
N LEU A 153 -22.03 -6.75 33.46
CA LEU A 153 -21.65 -5.44 33.93
C LEU A 153 -21.79 -4.40 32.83
N TRP A 154 -21.27 -4.71 31.64
CA TRP A 154 -21.38 -3.81 30.46
C TRP A 154 -22.82 -3.52 30.09
N LYS A 155 -23.65 -4.54 29.94
CA LYS A 155 -25.08 -4.39 29.62
C LYS A 155 -25.83 -3.55 30.64
N ALA A 156 -25.49 -3.69 31.93
CA ALA A 156 -26.11 -2.93 33.00
C ALA A 156 -25.74 -1.46 33.03
N LEU A 157 -24.50 -1.12 32.61
CA LEU A 157 -23.91 0.22 32.75
C LEU A 157 -23.86 1.04 31.44
N SER A 158 -24.16 0.45 30.28
CA SER A 158 -24.12 1.17 28.99
C SER A 158 -25.41 1.93 28.64
N ALA A 159 -26.44 1.90 29.50
CA ALA A 159 -27.79 2.30 29.16
C ALA A 159 -28.02 3.81 28.99
N ASP A 160 -27.31 4.67 29.73
CA ASP A 160 -27.44 6.15 29.66
C ASP A 160 -26.15 6.90 30.07
N SER A 161 -26.12 8.24 29.93
CA SER A 161 -24.94 9.06 30.22
C SER A 161 -24.53 9.06 31.70
N LYS A 162 -25.48 8.91 32.63
CA LYS A 162 -25.21 8.80 34.06
C LYS A 162 -24.60 7.44 34.37
N ALA A 163 -25.13 6.38 33.79
CA ALA A 163 -24.57 5.03 33.88
C ALA A 163 -23.15 4.94 33.34
N ARG A 164 -22.80 5.70 32.29
CA ARG A 164 -21.43 5.76 31.78
C ARG A 164 -20.43 6.38 32.75
N ASN A 165 -20.81 7.43 33.47
CA ASN A 165 -19.95 8.00 34.52
C ASN A 165 -19.78 7.03 35.68
N GLU A 166 -20.84 6.38 36.13
CA GLU A 166 -20.82 5.34 37.16
C GLU A 166 -19.94 4.16 36.74
N MET A 167 -19.97 3.75 35.47
CA MET A 167 -19.12 2.72 34.90
C MET A 167 -17.63 3.12 34.96
N ARG A 168 -17.31 4.35 34.56
CA ARG A 168 -15.94 4.87 34.63
C ARG A 168 -15.39 4.83 36.06
N ASP A 169 -16.19 5.29 37.03
CA ASP A 169 -15.79 5.31 38.43
C ASP A 169 -15.64 3.90 39.00
N ALA A 170 -16.53 2.96 38.61
CA ALA A 170 -16.41 1.54 38.97
C ALA A 170 -15.13 0.90 38.38
N ILE A 171 -14.83 1.13 37.12
CA ILE A 171 -13.61 0.63 36.46
C ILE A 171 -12.36 1.18 37.18
N LYS A 172 -12.39 2.46 37.56
CA LYS A 172 -11.29 3.11 38.28
C LYS A 172 -11.04 2.45 39.65
N GLU A 173 -12.08 2.20 40.42
CA GLU A 173 -11.96 1.53 41.73
C GLU A 173 -11.49 0.07 41.58
N ILE A 174 -11.99 -0.66 40.59
CA ILE A 174 -11.55 -2.04 40.31
C ILE A 174 -10.07 -2.07 39.96
N ALA A 175 -9.61 -1.21 39.05
CA ALA A 175 -8.23 -1.20 38.59
C ALA A 175 -7.27 -0.74 39.69
N LYS A 176 -7.68 0.25 40.50
CA LYS A 176 -6.91 0.70 41.65
C LYS A 176 -6.73 -0.45 42.68
N ASP A 177 -7.82 -1.15 43.01
CA ASP A 177 -7.77 -2.30 43.91
C ASP A 177 -6.88 -3.44 43.39
N TRP A 178 -6.90 -3.65 42.08
CA TRP A 178 -6.04 -4.64 41.44
C TRP A 178 -4.56 -4.21 41.47
N ALA A 179 -4.27 -2.94 41.20
CA ALA A 179 -2.92 -2.40 41.21
C ALA A 179 -2.30 -2.45 42.62
N ASP A 180 -3.09 -2.11 43.65
CA ASP A 180 -2.66 -2.08 45.08
C ASP A 180 -2.52 -3.48 45.68
N ALA A 181 -3.12 -4.52 45.10
CA ALA A 181 -3.08 -5.90 45.58
C ALA A 181 -1.74 -6.63 45.32
N GLY A 182 -0.69 -5.95 44.90
CA GLY A 182 0.64 -6.50 44.67
C GLY A 182 1.26 -7.10 45.95
N GLN A 183 1.92 -8.27 45.82
CA GLN A 183 2.58 -8.95 46.93
C GLN A 183 4.00 -8.44 47.23
N SER A 184 4.48 -7.42 46.55
CA SER A 184 5.80 -6.81 46.69
C SER A 184 5.68 -5.29 46.85
N ASP A 185 6.75 -4.62 47.28
CA ASP A 185 6.83 -3.15 47.42
C ASP A 185 6.49 -2.35 46.15
N ALA A 186 6.29 -3.02 45.03
CA ALA A 186 5.89 -2.41 43.76
C ALA A 186 4.41 -2.75 43.42
N SER A 187 3.61 -1.74 43.13
CA SER A 187 2.26 -1.88 42.60
C SER A 187 2.25 -2.70 41.29
N ARG A 188 1.20 -3.45 41.04
CA ARG A 188 1.03 -4.19 39.77
C ARG A 188 0.97 -3.22 38.59
N LEU A 189 1.52 -3.63 37.46
CA LEU A 189 1.47 -2.89 36.19
C LEU A 189 0.79 -3.73 35.12
N LEU A 190 -0.22 -3.17 34.46
CA LEU A 190 -0.85 -3.74 33.27
C LEU A 190 -0.41 -2.94 32.04
N VAL A 191 0.26 -3.59 31.10
CA VAL A 191 0.64 -3.00 29.82
C VAL A 191 -0.27 -3.51 28.71
N VAL A 192 -1.02 -2.60 28.11
CA VAL A 192 -1.97 -2.90 27.04
C VAL A 192 -1.34 -2.54 25.70
N PHE A 193 -1.03 -3.54 24.91
CA PHE A 193 -0.56 -3.38 23.54
C PHE A 193 -1.76 -3.28 22.59
N ILE A 194 -1.81 -2.21 21.81
CA ILE A 194 -2.85 -1.96 20.79
C ILE A 194 -2.18 -1.90 19.43
N ASP A 195 -2.46 -2.88 18.58
CA ASP A 195 -1.84 -2.99 17.26
C ASP A 195 -2.84 -2.72 16.12
N ASP A 196 -2.32 -2.39 14.94
CA ASP A 196 -3.07 -2.16 13.70
C ASP A 196 -4.13 -1.03 13.79
N LEU A 197 -3.90 -0.01 14.62
CA LEU A 197 -4.84 1.11 14.77
C LEU A 197 -4.95 1.96 13.48
N ASP A 198 -3.87 2.05 12.71
CA ASP A 198 -3.79 2.75 11.42
C ASP A 198 -4.56 2.06 10.28
N ARG A 199 -5.08 0.84 10.51
CA ARG A 199 -5.94 0.12 9.55
C ARG A 199 -7.43 0.24 9.83
N CYS A 200 -7.78 0.90 10.92
CA CYS A 200 -9.15 0.99 11.38
C CYS A 200 -9.91 2.15 10.73
N SER A 201 -11.23 2.14 10.82
CA SER A 201 -12.04 3.31 10.49
C SER A 201 -11.81 4.45 11.50
N ALA A 202 -12.05 5.69 11.10
CA ALA A 202 -11.96 6.85 12.00
C ALA A 202 -12.80 6.65 13.27
N GLN A 203 -13.98 6.06 13.14
CA GLN A 203 -14.86 5.77 14.27
C GLN A 203 -14.25 4.74 15.24
N THR A 204 -13.61 3.69 14.73
CA THR A 204 -12.91 2.69 15.55
C THR A 204 -11.72 3.33 16.29
N VAL A 205 -10.93 4.16 15.59
CA VAL A 205 -9.80 4.90 16.19
C VAL A 205 -10.29 5.77 17.34
N LEU A 206 -11.36 6.55 17.13
CA LEU A 206 -11.95 7.39 18.17
C LEU A 206 -12.45 6.55 19.36
N GLY A 207 -13.15 5.44 19.11
CA GLY A 207 -13.63 4.55 20.16
C GLY A 207 -12.51 3.97 21.03
N VAL A 208 -11.40 3.55 20.42
CA VAL A 208 -10.20 3.11 21.15
C VAL A 208 -9.60 4.26 21.98
N CYS A 209 -9.49 5.44 21.40
CA CYS A 209 -8.97 6.62 22.07
C CYS A 209 -9.85 7.06 23.24
N GLU A 210 -11.18 7.01 23.08
CA GLU A 210 -12.13 7.26 24.15
C GLU A 210 -12.01 6.23 25.27
N ALA A 211 -11.86 4.94 24.93
CA ALA A 211 -11.64 3.88 25.91
C ALA A 211 -10.42 4.18 26.78
N ILE A 212 -9.29 4.52 26.15
CA ILE A 212 -8.04 4.85 26.86
C ILE A 212 -8.26 6.07 27.78
N LYS A 213 -8.78 7.17 27.24
CA LYS A 213 -8.74 8.46 27.96
C LYS A 213 -9.87 8.65 28.95
N LEU A 214 -11.06 8.12 28.66
CA LEU A 214 -12.23 8.33 29.50
C LEU A 214 -12.45 7.22 30.54
N TYR A 215 -12.07 5.98 30.21
CA TYR A 215 -12.38 4.82 31.05
C TYR A 215 -11.15 4.17 31.69
N LEU A 216 -10.01 4.19 30.99
CA LEU A 216 -8.81 3.46 31.38
C LEU A 216 -7.63 4.39 31.78
N ASP A 217 -7.88 5.68 31.95
CA ASP A 217 -6.90 6.67 32.46
C ASP A 217 -6.73 6.54 33.98
N ILE A 218 -6.15 5.43 34.40
CA ILE A 218 -6.08 4.98 35.81
C ILE A 218 -4.67 4.50 36.18
N PRO A 219 -4.19 4.77 37.42
CA PRO A 219 -2.90 4.28 37.90
C PRO A 219 -2.76 2.76 37.74
N GLY A 220 -1.56 2.30 37.41
CA GLY A 220 -1.27 0.90 37.16
C GLY A 220 -1.48 0.44 35.72
N LEU A 221 -1.97 1.29 34.82
CA LEU A 221 -2.15 0.99 33.40
C LEU A 221 -1.18 1.79 32.51
N ALA A 222 -0.54 1.11 31.57
CA ALA A 222 0.24 1.74 30.50
C ALA A 222 -0.23 1.21 29.14
N PHE A 223 -0.24 2.07 28.13
CA PHE A 223 -0.66 1.71 26.77
C PHE A 223 0.52 1.83 25.82
N VAL A 224 0.71 0.83 24.97
CA VAL A 224 1.66 0.83 23.86
C VAL A 224 0.87 0.68 22.57
N VAL A 225 0.85 1.73 21.77
CA VAL A 225 0.01 1.79 20.56
C VAL A 225 0.89 1.77 19.32
N GLY A 226 0.76 0.70 18.51
CA GLY A 226 1.39 0.59 17.20
C GLY A 226 0.56 1.30 16.14
N CYS A 227 1.09 2.37 15.56
CA CYS A 227 0.37 3.14 14.54
C CYS A 227 1.33 3.83 13.57
N ASP A 228 0.79 4.22 12.43
CA ASP A 228 1.41 5.16 11.49
C ASP A 228 0.73 6.52 11.66
N ARG A 229 1.42 7.44 12.32
CA ARG A 229 0.87 8.77 12.60
C ARG A 229 0.65 9.62 11.36
N SER A 230 1.35 9.35 10.27
CA SER A 230 1.11 10.03 8.99
C SER A 230 -0.28 9.68 8.44
N VAL A 231 -0.72 8.43 8.65
CA VAL A 231 -2.06 7.95 8.28
C VAL A 231 -3.13 8.47 9.24
N LEU A 232 -2.82 8.53 10.54
CA LEU A 232 -3.75 9.02 11.57
C LEU A 232 -3.83 10.55 11.65
N GLY A 233 -2.96 11.27 10.95
CA GLY A 233 -2.87 12.73 11.03
C GLY A 233 -4.07 13.48 10.39
N PRO A 234 -4.07 14.84 10.51
CA PRO A 234 -5.14 15.70 9.99
C PRO A 234 -5.33 15.60 8.46
N GLU A 235 -4.31 15.21 7.72
CA GLU A 235 -4.37 14.98 6.28
C GLU A 235 -4.73 13.53 5.90
N GLY A 236 -4.80 12.63 6.90
CA GLY A 236 -5.08 11.21 6.75
C GLY A 236 -6.51 10.83 7.17
N LEU A 237 -6.59 9.73 7.93
CA LEU A 237 -7.85 9.11 8.34
C LEU A 237 -8.77 10.04 9.16
N LEU A 238 -8.17 11.01 9.88
CA LEU A 238 -8.87 11.94 10.76
C LEU A 238 -9.14 13.30 10.10
N ARG A 239 -8.97 13.40 8.79
CA ARG A 239 -9.16 14.62 7.99
C ARG A 239 -10.55 15.23 8.17
N ASP A 240 -11.58 14.40 8.28
CA ASP A 240 -12.97 14.82 8.38
C ASP A 240 -13.42 15.06 9.84
N LEU A 241 -12.50 14.94 10.82
CA LEU A 241 -12.83 15.24 12.20
C LEU A 241 -12.88 16.75 12.47
N PRO A 242 -13.81 17.18 13.35
CA PRO A 242 -13.79 18.56 13.86
C PRO A 242 -12.43 18.89 14.53
N PRO A 243 -11.99 20.16 14.56
CA PRO A 243 -10.74 20.57 15.20
C PRO A 243 -10.55 20.06 16.64
N ALA A 244 -11.65 19.90 17.37
CA ALA A 244 -11.65 19.31 18.71
C ALA A 244 -11.20 17.84 18.72
N GLY A 245 -11.47 17.08 17.65
CA GLY A 245 -11.03 15.67 17.51
C GLY A 245 -9.53 15.55 17.28
N ALA A 246 -8.92 16.43 16.48
CA ALA A 246 -7.47 16.46 16.28
C ALA A 246 -6.73 16.81 17.58
N ALA A 247 -7.19 17.84 18.31
CA ALA A 247 -6.64 18.21 19.62
C ALA A 247 -6.83 17.11 20.68
N PHE A 248 -7.86 16.27 20.55
CA PHE A 248 -8.07 15.12 21.41
C PHE A 248 -7.00 14.04 21.19
N MET A 249 -6.64 13.78 19.94
CA MET A 249 -5.60 12.81 19.59
C MET A 249 -4.22 13.19 20.13
N GLU A 250 -3.86 14.48 20.11
CA GLU A 250 -2.60 14.97 20.71
C GLU A 250 -2.52 14.70 22.22
N LYS A 251 -3.65 14.77 22.92
CA LYS A 251 -3.71 14.51 24.37
C LYS A 251 -3.57 13.03 24.73
N ILE A 252 -3.82 12.14 23.79
CA ILE A 252 -3.73 10.68 24.02
C ILE A 252 -2.30 10.21 23.89
N PHE A 253 -1.62 10.60 22.81
CA PHE A 253 -0.23 10.19 22.56
C PHE A 253 0.75 11.10 23.30
N GLN A 254 0.92 10.87 24.59
CA GLN A 254 1.79 11.66 25.46
C GLN A 254 3.28 11.49 25.10
N THR A 255 3.67 10.29 24.66
CA THR A 255 5.04 9.95 24.27
C THR A 255 5.01 9.22 22.93
N ASN A 256 5.90 9.63 22.04
CA ASN A 256 6.03 9.05 20.71
C ASN A 256 7.46 8.53 20.50
N PHE A 257 7.57 7.27 20.12
CA PHE A 257 8.81 6.65 19.68
C PHE A 257 8.71 6.38 18.18
N GLN A 258 9.50 7.10 17.41
CA GLN A 258 9.60 6.87 15.97
C GLN A 258 10.60 5.76 15.68
N LEU A 259 10.14 4.67 15.10
CA LEU A 259 11.00 3.58 14.65
C LEU A 259 11.66 3.98 13.33
N HIS A 260 12.97 4.14 13.36
CA HIS A 260 13.74 4.52 12.17
C HIS A 260 13.93 3.33 11.23
N ALA A 261 14.12 3.66 9.95
CA ALA A 261 14.51 2.66 8.97
C ALA A 261 15.84 2.01 9.37
N PRO A 262 15.98 0.68 9.22
CA PRO A 262 17.20 -0.01 9.58
C PRO A 262 18.41 0.47 8.77
N THR A 263 19.62 0.36 9.33
CA THR A 263 20.87 0.72 8.65
C THR A 263 21.16 -0.23 7.48
N GLY A 264 22.01 0.17 6.55
CA GLY A 264 22.35 -0.65 5.38
C GLY A 264 22.84 -2.05 5.76
N GLU A 265 23.77 -2.16 6.71
CA GLU A 265 24.32 -3.45 7.18
C GLU A 265 23.23 -4.39 7.75
N HIS A 266 22.29 -3.86 8.52
CA HIS A 266 21.16 -4.63 9.04
C HIS A 266 20.23 -5.09 7.94
N VAL A 267 20.00 -4.25 6.92
CA VAL A 267 19.15 -4.61 5.78
C VAL A 267 19.81 -5.70 4.94
N ASP A 268 21.09 -5.58 4.65
CA ASP A 268 21.85 -6.61 3.89
C ASP A 268 21.82 -7.96 4.61
N ALA A 269 22.04 -7.96 5.94
CA ALA A 269 21.94 -9.15 6.76
C ALA A 269 20.53 -9.75 6.72
N PHE A 270 19.51 -8.90 6.74
CA PHE A 270 18.11 -9.31 6.64
C PHE A 270 17.79 -9.92 5.29
N VAL A 271 18.21 -9.30 4.18
CA VAL A 271 18.03 -9.83 2.82
C VAL A 271 18.68 -11.21 2.68
N ARG A 272 19.95 -11.36 3.12
CA ARG A 272 20.67 -12.64 3.08
C ARG A 272 19.99 -13.72 3.91
N ARG A 273 19.51 -13.37 5.10
CA ARG A 273 18.75 -14.29 5.95
C ARG A 273 17.45 -14.75 5.29
N CYS A 274 16.69 -13.81 4.74
CA CYS A 274 15.47 -14.12 3.99
C CYS A 274 15.77 -15.00 2.77
N ALA A 275 16.83 -14.69 2.02
CA ALA A 275 17.27 -15.45 0.87
C ALA A 275 17.67 -16.88 1.24
N ARG A 276 18.37 -17.06 2.37
CA ARG A 276 18.71 -18.39 2.91
C ARG A 276 17.47 -19.20 3.24
N HIS A 277 16.48 -18.57 3.87
CA HIS A 277 15.20 -19.19 4.19
C HIS A 277 14.44 -19.63 2.93
N CYS A 278 14.52 -18.81 1.87
CA CYS A 278 13.92 -19.11 0.57
C CYS A 278 14.69 -20.18 -0.25
N GLY A 279 15.93 -20.50 0.11
CA GLY A 279 16.80 -21.39 -0.68
C GLY A 279 17.41 -20.71 -1.92
N ILE A 280 17.58 -19.38 -1.89
CA ILE A 280 18.10 -18.58 -3.03
C ILE A 280 19.37 -17.77 -2.66
N GLU A 281 19.98 -18.00 -1.50
CA GLU A 281 21.12 -17.20 -1.03
C GLU A 281 22.30 -17.18 -2.01
N ASP A 282 22.59 -18.32 -2.64
CA ASP A 282 23.65 -18.48 -3.63
C ASP A 282 23.34 -17.85 -5.01
N LEU A 283 22.09 -17.48 -5.26
CA LEU A 283 21.68 -16.74 -6.46
C LEU A 283 21.83 -15.22 -6.29
N LEU A 284 22.04 -14.74 -5.05
CA LEU A 284 22.13 -13.33 -4.73
C LEU A 284 23.58 -12.92 -4.47
N ASN A 285 24.22 -12.30 -5.45
CA ASN A 285 25.49 -11.62 -5.22
C ASN A 285 25.31 -10.33 -4.40
N SER A 286 26.41 -9.71 -3.95
CA SER A 286 26.37 -8.49 -3.12
C SER A 286 25.71 -7.31 -3.83
N GLN A 287 25.84 -7.21 -5.14
CA GLN A 287 25.21 -6.16 -5.95
C GLN A 287 23.68 -6.32 -5.95
N LEU A 288 23.17 -7.55 -6.13
CA LEU A 288 21.73 -7.82 -6.09
C LEU A 288 21.15 -7.62 -4.71
N VAL A 289 21.90 -7.95 -3.64
CA VAL A 289 21.48 -7.67 -2.25
C VAL A 289 21.33 -6.17 -2.03
N GLY A 290 22.33 -5.37 -2.43
CA GLY A 290 22.24 -3.90 -2.37
C GLY A 290 21.07 -3.33 -3.19
N LEU A 291 20.89 -3.84 -4.41
CA LEU A 291 19.78 -3.44 -5.29
C LEU A 291 18.41 -3.70 -4.62
N LEU A 292 18.20 -4.89 -4.03
CA LEU A 292 16.98 -5.22 -3.30
C LEU A 292 16.77 -4.34 -2.08
N ALA A 293 17.84 -4.07 -1.31
CA ALA A 293 17.80 -3.22 -0.13
C ALA A 293 17.39 -1.78 -0.47
N ASP A 294 18.04 -1.18 -1.48
CA ASP A 294 17.81 0.22 -1.87
C ASP A 294 16.41 0.40 -2.50
N HIS A 295 16.04 -0.46 -3.44
CA HIS A 295 14.75 -0.34 -4.12
C HIS A 295 13.54 -0.73 -3.26
N SER A 296 13.72 -1.56 -2.23
CA SER A 296 12.68 -1.82 -1.23
C SER A 296 12.45 -0.65 -0.27
N ARG A 297 13.24 0.45 -0.38
CA ARG A 297 13.29 1.55 0.59
C ARG A 297 13.60 1.06 2.00
N ARG A 298 14.41 0.01 2.12
CA ARG A 298 14.76 -0.68 3.38
C ARG A 298 13.56 -1.16 4.18
N ASN A 299 12.42 -1.37 3.53
CA ASN A 299 11.21 -1.86 4.16
C ASN A 299 11.22 -3.40 4.21
N PRO A 300 11.21 -4.02 5.40
CA PRO A 300 11.30 -5.47 5.54
C PRO A 300 10.22 -6.25 4.81
N ARG A 301 8.99 -5.75 4.78
CA ARG A 301 7.88 -6.40 4.09
C ARG A 301 8.03 -6.33 2.58
N ASN A 302 8.51 -5.21 2.05
CA ASN A 302 8.80 -5.08 0.62
C ASN A 302 9.92 -6.03 0.20
N ILE A 303 10.98 -6.17 1.02
CA ILE A 303 12.05 -7.13 0.79
C ILE A 303 11.49 -8.55 0.72
N LYS A 304 10.70 -8.99 1.70
CA LYS A 304 10.06 -10.31 1.70
C LYS A 304 9.21 -10.54 0.45
N ARG A 305 8.43 -9.54 0.03
CA ARG A 305 7.58 -9.63 -1.17
C ARG A 305 8.39 -9.74 -2.46
N LEU A 306 9.46 -8.96 -2.59
CA LEU A 306 10.35 -9.04 -3.75
C LEU A 306 11.03 -10.41 -3.83
N LEU A 307 11.53 -10.93 -2.71
CA LEU A 307 12.14 -12.27 -2.66
C LEU A 307 11.12 -13.36 -2.97
N ASN A 308 9.90 -13.29 -2.43
CA ASN A 308 8.83 -14.20 -2.78
C ASN A 308 8.48 -14.14 -4.26
N GLY A 309 8.44 -12.93 -4.84
CA GLY A 309 8.25 -12.73 -6.26
C GLY A 309 9.31 -13.41 -7.08
N PHE A 310 10.56 -13.23 -6.72
CA PHE A 310 11.68 -13.87 -7.38
C PHE A 310 11.63 -15.42 -7.25
N VAL A 311 11.28 -15.94 -6.08
CA VAL A 311 11.12 -17.40 -5.86
C VAL A 311 10.04 -17.98 -6.76
N ILE A 312 8.89 -17.32 -6.88
CA ILE A 312 7.80 -17.76 -7.75
C ILE A 312 8.25 -17.75 -9.21
N GLU A 313 8.89 -16.70 -9.65
CA GLU A 313 9.42 -16.60 -11.02
C GLU A 313 10.46 -17.68 -11.30
N ALA A 314 11.46 -17.82 -10.42
CA ALA A 314 12.52 -18.80 -10.58
C ALA A 314 11.99 -20.26 -10.59
N GLY A 315 10.91 -20.52 -9.85
CA GLY A 315 10.31 -21.85 -9.77
C GLY A 315 9.32 -22.19 -10.89
N LEU A 316 8.62 -21.20 -11.44
CA LEU A 316 7.51 -21.43 -12.37
C LEU A 316 7.76 -20.93 -13.80
N ASN A 317 8.63 -19.96 -13.99
CA ASN A 317 8.87 -19.38 -15.31
C ASN A 317 10.17 -19.92 -15.93
N PRO A 318 10.09 -20.72 -17.00
CA PRO A 318 11.26 -21.32 -17.62
C PRO A 318 12.23 -20.30 -18.24
N LEU A 319 11.78 -19.08 -18.48
CA LEU A 319 12.58 -17.99 -19.02
C LEU A 319 13.87 -17.76 -18.22
N TRP A 320 13.82 -17.91 -16.90
CA TRP A 320 14.94 -17.62 -16.01
C TRP A 320 16.00 -18.73 -15.96
N GLN A 321 15.72 -19.90 -16.52
CA GLN A 321 16.74 -20.93 -16.76
C GLN A 321 17.68 -20.50 -17.90
N GLU A 322 17.17 -19.74 -18.86
CA GLU A 322 17.91 -19.24 -20.02
C GLU A 322 18.68 -17.95 -19.69
N PHE A 323 18.01 -16.97 -19.07
CA PHE A 323 18.55 -15.62 -18.84
C PHE A 323 19.19 -15.41 -17.45
N GLY A 324 19.02 -16.34 -16.54
CA GLY A 324 19.63 -16.35 -15.21
C GLY A 324 18.96 -15.48 -14.14
N PRO A 325 19.47 -15.56 -12.89
CA PRO A 325 18.83 -14.92 -11.74
C PRO A 325 18.93 -13.38 -11.75
N GLU A 326 19.99 -12.83 -12.35
CA GLU A 326 20.18 -11.39 -12.40
C GLU A 326 19.12 -10.71 -13.27
N ALA A 327 18.83 -11.27 -14.44
CA ALA A 327 17.77 -10.82 -15.32
C ALA A 327 16.41 -10.95 -14.65
N ALA A 328 16.14 -12.06 -13.95
CA ALA A 328 14.91 -12.29 -13.22
C ALA A 328 14.67 -11.22 -12.14
N ILE A 329 15.66 -10.96 -11.29
CA ILE A 329 15.54 -9.98 -10.19
C ILE A 329 15.32 -8.57 -10.74
N ARG A 330 16.09 -8.15 -11.76
CA ARG A 330 15.93 -6.81 -12.35
C ARG A 330 14.54 -6.65 -12.99
N THR A 331 14.04 -7.68 -13.65
CA THR A 331 12.70 -7.65 -14.26
C THR A 331 11.60 -7.64 -13.21
N VAL A 332 11.72 -8.42 -12.13
CA VAL A 332 10.80 -8.39 -10.99
C VAL A 332 10.82 -7.01 -10.30
N LEU A 333 12.00 -6.41 -10.14
CA LEU A 333 12.12 -5.05 -9.60
C LEU A 333 11.46 -4.02 -10.51
N LEU A 334 11.66 -4.13 -11.83
CA LEU A 334 11.02 -3.25 -12.81
C LEU A 334 9.48 -3.34 -12.72
N GLN A 335 8.95 -4.54 -12.66
CA GLN A 335 7.50 -4.76 -12.51
C GLN A 335 6.97 -4.21 -11.18
N TYR A 336 7.71 -4.41 -10.10
CA TYR A 336 7.27 -4.02 -8.76
C TYR A 336 7.30 -2.51 -8.53
N LEU A 337 8.38 -1.86 -8.96
CA LEU A 337 8.62 -0.43 -8.72
C LEU A 337 7.98 0.46 -9.80
N TYR A 338 7.94 -0.03 -11.04
CA TYR A 338 7.49 0.70 -12.21
C TYR A 338 6.46 -0.12 -13.02
N PRO A 339 5.34 -0.52 -12.39
CA PRO A 339 4.38 -1.44 -13.00
C PRO A 339 3.78 -0.89 -14.28
N ASP A 340 3.64 0.41 -14.40
CA ASP A 340 3.10 1.06 -15.58
C ASP A 340 4.07 0.97 -16.75
N PHE A 341 5.34 1.22 -16.50
CA PHE A 341 6.37 1.05 -17.52
C PHE A 341 6.53 -0.43 -17.93
N TYR A 342 6.51 -1.35 -16.97
CA TYR A 342 6.57 -2.78 -17.25
C TYR A 342 5.40 -3.25 -18.12
N ARG A 343 4.17 -2.76 -17.89
CA ARG A 343 3.00 -3.07 -18.72
C ARG A 343 3.16 -2.60 -20.16
N VAL A 344 3.70 -1.40 -20.38
CA VAL A 344 4.02 -0.91 -21.73
C VAL A 344 5.07 -1.79 -22.40
N LEU A 345 6.10 -2.20 -21.62
CA LEU A 345 7.18 -3.04 -22.12
C LEU A 345 6.69 -4.40 -22.64
N VAL A 346 5.77 -5.06 -21.91
CA VAL A 346 5.26 -6.39 -22.28
C VAL A 346 4.01 -6.34 -23.17
N GLY A 347 3.31 -5.19 -23.21
CA GLY A 347 2.06 -5.03 -23.96
C GLY A 347 2.24 -4.54 -25.39
N GLY A 348 3.46 -4.16 -25.82
CA GLY A 348 3.75 -3.68 -27.18
C GLY A 348 3.61 -4.81 -28.22
N ARG A 349 3.20 -4.43 -29.45
CA ARG A 349 3.16 -5.36 -30.59
C ARG A 349 4.59 -5.68 -31.05
N ASP A 350 4.82 -6.85 -31.62
CA ASP A 350 6.14 -7.28 -32.15
C ASP A 350 6.70 -6.34 -33.23
N THR A 351 5.88 -5.47 -33.81
CA THR A 351 6.27 -4.49 -34.83
C THR A 351 6.70 -3.14 -34.27
N ASP A 352 6.42 -2.88 -32.99
CA ASP A 352 6.74 -1.60 -32.36
C ASP A 352 8.15 -1.63 -31.77
N VAL A 353 8.82 -0.47 -31.77
CA VAL A 353 10.07 -0.31 -31.02
C VAL A 353 9.75 -0.55 -29.55
N ASP A 354 10.58 -1.36 -28.90
CA ASP A 354 10.35 -1.66 -27.50
C ASP A 354 10.51 -0.40 -26.63
N ALA A 355 9.71 -0.33 -25.56
CA ALA A 355 9.66 0.85 -24.70
C ALA A 355 10.99 1.16 -24.01
N LEU A 356 11.88 0.18 -23.81
CA LEU A 356 13.22 0.40 -23.25
C LEU A 356 14.15 1.07 -24.26
N THR A 357 14.12 0.64 -25.51
CA THR A 357 14.87 1.28 -26.59
C THR A 357 14.37 2.71 -26.81
N GLU A 358 13.05 2.90 -26.88
CA GLU A 358 12.43 4.23 -27.04
C GLU A 358 12.82 5.16 -25.87
N PHE A 359 12.75 4.68 -24.63
CA PHE A 359 13.16 5.45 -23.46
C PHE A 359 14.66 5.78 -23.47
N SER A 360 15.49 4.81 -23.82
CA SER A 360 16.95 4.99 -23.86
C SER A 360 17.35 6.03 -24.90
N GLU A 361 16.73 6.01 -26.08
CA GLU A 361 16.94 6.99 -27.14
C GLU A 361 16.40 8.37 -26.73
N TYR A 362 15.20 8.46 -26.14
CA TYR A 362 14.67 9.69 -25.57
C TYR A 362 15.64 10.30 -24.55
N ARG A 363 16.14 9.50 -23.61
CA ARG A 363 17.09 9.95 -22.58
C ARG A 363 18.39 10.48 -23.21
N ARG A 364 18.91 9.78 -24.23
CA ARG A 364 20.11 10.21 -24.94
C ARG A 364 19.87 11.52 -25.70
N ALA A 365 18.77 11.64 -26.44
CA ALA A 365 18.41 12.86 -27.14
C ALA A 365 18.24 14.05 -26.17
N ARG A 366 17.56 13.83 -25.04
CA ARG A 366 17.41 14.83 -23.97
C ARG A 366 18.75 15.28 -23.40
N SER A 367 19.71 14.36 -23.23
CA SER A 367 21.07 14.68 -22.77
C SER A 367 21.82 15.51 -23.80
N LEU A 368 21.79 15.13 -25.08
CA LEU A 368 22.44 15.84 -26.19
C LEU A 368 21.89 17.26 -26.34
N LEU A 369 20.60 17.46 -26.27
CA LEU A 369 19.96 18.78 -26.38
C LEU A 369 20.31 19.72 -25.21
N ARG A 370 20.74 19.18 -24.07
CA ARG A 370 21.18 19.95 -22.89
C ARG A 370 22.66 20.24 -22.84
N GLN A 371 23.45 19.59 -23.68
CA GLN A 371 24.93 19.83 -23.72
C GLN A 371 25.23 21.21 -24.30
N PRO A 372 26.18 21.96 -23.73
CA PRO A 372 26.59 23.25 -24.25
C PRO A 372 27.51 23.15 -25.51
N GLU A 373 28.10 21.98 -25.75
CA GLU A 373 29.07 21.71 -26.78
C GLU A 373 28.45 21.47 -28.17
N GLU A 374 29.25 21.59 -29.25
CA GLU A 374 28.81 21.21 -30.59
C GLU A 374 28.60 19.70 -30.70
N LEU A 375 27.51 19.32 -31.38
CA LEU A 375 27.12 17.92 -31.55
C LEU A 375 28.00 17.25 -32.62
N ALA A 376 28.51 16.07 -32.30
CA ALA A 376 29.23 15.26 -33.28
C ALA A 376 28.28 14.66 -34.33
N ALA A 377 28.79 14.31 -35.51
CA ALA A 377 27.95 13.76 -36.59
C ALA A 377 27.08 12.54 -36.14
N LYS A 378 27.64 11.64 -35.34
CA LYS A 378 26.95 10.48 -34.76
C LYS A 378 25.81 10.85 -33.81
N ASP A 379 25.87 12.00 -33.15
CA ASP A 379 24.84 12.46 -32.22
C ASP A 379 23.67 13.06 -32.99
N TRP A 380 23.91 13.63 -34.16
CA TRP A 380 22.89 14.05 -35.11
C TRP A 380 22.05 12.88 -35.63
N ASP A 381 22.67 11.73 -35.93
CA ASP A 381 21.95 10.55 -36.39
C ASP A 381 20.96 10.05 -35.31
N VAL A 382 21.41 10.09 -34.04
CA VAL A 382 20.50 9.75 -32.90
C VAL A 382 19.36 10.75 -32.81
N LEU A 383 19.64 12.06 -32.88
CA LEU A 383 18.59 13.08 -32.78
C LEU A 383 17.59 12.97 -33.92
N ARG A 384 18.05 12.76 -35.17
CA ARG A 384 17.16 12.57 -36.34
C ARG A 384 16.23 11.36 -36.15
N SER A 385 16.77 10.23 -35.70
CA SER A 385 15.97 9.03 -35.44
C SER A 385 14.89 9.29 -34.40
N VAL A 386 15.24 9.95 -33.29
CA VAL A 386 14.29 10.26 -32.21
C VAL A 386 13.27 11.29 -32.66
N PHE A 387 13.67 12.35 -33.34
CA PHE A 387 12.77 13.40 -33.83
C PHE A 387 11.77 12.85 -34.83
N SER A 388 12.24 12.02 -35.79
CA SER A 388 11.34 11.36 -36.76
C SER A 388 10.31 10.46 -36.07
N ARG A 389 10.71 9.73 -35.02
CA ARG A 389 9.81 8.83 -34.29
C ARG A 389 8.76 9.57 -33.46
N HIS A 390 9.11 10.74 -32.93
CA HIS A 390 8.22 11.53 -32.09
C HIS A 390 7.56 12.71 -32.81
N ASP A 391 7.62 12.75 -34.14
CA ASP A 391 7.04 13.83 -34.96
C ASP A 391 7.52 15.23 -34.55
N VAL A 392 8.79 15.34 -34.13
CA VAL A 392 9.40 16.60 -33.75
C VAL A 392 10.01 17.26 -34.98
N VAL A 393 9.46 18.41 -35.37
CA VAL A 393 9.95 19.18 -36.52
C VAL A 393 10.96 20.23 -36.05
N VAL A 394 12.21 20.11 -36.53
CA VAL A 394 13.30 21.01 -36.16
C VAL A 394 14.08 21.47 -37.37
N ASP A 395 14.57 22.70 -37.29
CA ASP A 395 15.57 23.22 -38.24
C ASP A 395 16.97 22.83 -37.73
N GLU A 396 17.57 21.81 -38.36
CA GLU A 396 18.90 21.28 -37.95
C GLU A 396 20.00 22.32 -37.91
N PRO A 397 20.16 23.24 -38.91
CA PRO A 397 21.13 24.33 -38.85
C PRO A 397 20.97 25.24 -37.63
N ALA A 398 19.72 25.49 -37.19
CA ALA A 398 19.44 26.33 -36.03
C ALA A 398 19.86 25.66 -34.71
N LEU A 399 19.82 24.32 -34.62
CA LEU A 399 20.25 23.58 -33.44
C LEU A 399 21.78 23.64 -33.19
N SER A 400 22.57 23.82 -34.23
CA SER A 400 24.04 23.88 -34.13
C SER A 400 24.57 25.19 -33.52
N GLY A 401 23.77 26.28 -33.54
CA GLY A 401 24.24 27.59 -33.13
C GLY A 401 23.47 28.28 -31.99
N ALA A 402 22.22 27.86 -31.70
CA ALA A 402 21.39 28.61 -30.79
C ALA A 402 20.86 27.76 -29.62
N LYS A 403 21.17 28.14 -28.40
CA LYS A 403 20.65 27.51 -27.16
C LYS A 403 19.12 27.47 -27.16
N ASP A 404 18.47 28.55 -27.58
CA ASP A 404 17.00 28.66 -27.62
C ASP A 404 16.35 27.67 -28.61
N ALA A 405 17.05 27.31 -29.71
CA ALA A 405 16.54 26.31 -30.64
C ALA A 405 16.58 24.91 -30.06
N ARG A 406 17.66 24.57 -29.33
CA ARG A 406 17.76 23.28 -28.60
C ARG A 406 16.70 23.17 -27.50
N GLU A 407 16.45 24.27 -26.78
CA GLU A 407 15.42 24.30 -25.73
C GLU A 407 14.01 24.11 -26.32
N ARG A 408 13.68 24.74 -27.44
CA ARG A 408 12.43 24.53 -28.17
C ARG A 408 12.30 23.08 -28.66
N ALA A 409 13.36 22.50 -29.23
CA ALA A 409 13.36 21.10 -29.66
C ALA A 409 13.15 20.14 -28.47
N LEU A 410 13.77 20.43 -27.32
CA LEU A 410 13.57 19.66 -26.10
C LEU A 410 12.13 19.74 -25.61
N VAL A 411 11.53 20.91 -25.59
CA VAL A 411 10.12 21.09 -25.21
C VAL A 411 9.19 20.31 -26.14
N GLN A 412 9.40 20.37 -27.46
CA GLN A 412 8.63 19.60 -28.42
C GLN A 412 8.79 18.08 -28.21
N LEU A 413 10.04 17.62 -28.01
CA LEU A 413 10.31 16.22 -27.72
C LEU A 413 9.58 15.76 -26.44
N GLU A 414 9.64 16.55 -25.36
CA GLU A 414 8.95 16.24 -24.10
C GLU A 414 7.41 16.26 -24.26
N GLN A 415 6.85 17.08 -25.17
CA GLN A 415 5.41 17.11 -25.44
C GLN A 415 4.93 15.90 -26.26
N GLN A 416 5.76 15.41 -27.17
CA GLN A 416 5.41 14.29 -28.06
C GLN A 416 5.84 12.91 -27.52
N SER A 417 6.69 12.88 -26.49
CA SER A 417 7.10 11.65 -25.84
C SER A 417 6.07 11.22 -24.77
N PRO A 418 6.00 9.92 -24.39
CA PRO A 418 5.15 9.48 -23.31
C PRO A 418 5.34 10.30 -22.03
N THR A 419 4.26 10.77 -21.43
CA THR A 419 4.25 11.68 -20.26
C THR A 419 5.14 11.18 -19.14
N GLN A 420 5.19 9.87 -18.91
CA GLN A 420 6.01 9.24 -17.89
C GLN A 420 7.54 9.36 -18.15
N PHE A 421 7.98 9.49 -19.41
CA PHE A 421 9.42 9.49 -19.75
C PHE A 421 10.16 10.65 -19.11
N LYS A 422 9.55 11.81 -19.01
CA LYS A 422 10.15 12.98 -18.36
C LYS A 422 10.43 12.73 -16.87
N LEU A 423 9.49 12.11 -16.16
CA LEU A 423 9.62 11.76 -14.74
C LEU A 423 10.63 10.63 -14.56
N LEU A 424 10.54 9.58 -15.37
CA LEU A 424 11.44 8.42 -15.32
C LEU A 424 12.89 8.79 -15.67
N ALA A 425 13.11 9.74 -16.58
CA ALA A 425 14.44 10.23 -16.90
C ALA A 425 15.09 11.05 -15.77
N ALA A 426 14.31 11.57 -14.82
CA ALA A 426 14.79 12.22 -13.62
C ALA A 426 14.98 11.24 -12.45
N ASP A 427 14.42 10.05 -12.54
CA ASP A 427 14.54 9.00 -11.52
C ASP A 427 15.82 8.21 -11.73
N HIS A 428 16.80 8.43 -10.84
CA HIS A 428 18.10 7.77 -10.90
C HIS A 428 17.99 6.26 -10.71
N ALA A 429 17.07 5.81 -9.84
CA ALA A 429 16.87 4.38 -9.56
C ALA A 429 16.33 3.65 -10.81
N PHE A 430 15.34 4.25 -11.48
CA PHE A 430 14.81 3.74 -12.75
C PHE A 430 15.88 3.71 -13.84
N THR A 431 16.61 4.81 -14.03
CA THR A 431 17.62 4.90 -15.08
C THR A 431 18.77 3.92 -14.87
N SER A 432 19.19 3.68 -13.63
CA SER A 432 20.18 2.64 -13.29
C SER A 432 19.65 1.25 -13.60
N LEU A 433 18.44 0.93 -13.12
CA LEU A 433 17.80 -0.38 -13.33
C LEU A 433 17.65 -0.71 -14.83
N VAL A 434 17.20 0.26 -15.62
CA VAL A 434 17.04 0.10 -17.08
C VAL A 434 18.41 -0.04 -17.77
N THR A 435 19.40 0.76 -17.38
CA THR A 435 20.76 0.66 -17.94
C THR A 435 21.37 -0.71 -17.69
N ASP A 436 21.24 -1.20 -16.45
CA ASP A 436 21.76 -2.51 -16.06
C ASP A 436 21.00 -3.65 -16.76
N LEU A 437 19.68 -3.53 -16.95
CA LEU A 437 18.88 -4.51 -17.68
C LEU A 437 19.27 -4.57 -19.17
N THR A 438 19.48 -3.42 -19.81
CA THR A 438 19.90 -3.35 -21.21
C THR A 438 21.36 -3.75 -21.44
N ALA A 439 22.20 -3.71 -20.41
CA ALA A 439 23.58 -4.18 -20.46
C ALA A 439 23.73 -5.70 -20.30
N LEU A 440 22.65 -6.42 -19.95
CA LEU A 440 22.70 -7.88 -19.85
C LEU A 440 22.98 -8.53 -21.21
N PRO A 441 23.70 -9.66 -21.23
CA PRO A 441 23.79 -10.49 -22.42
C PRO A 441 22.39 -10.84 -22.92
N ASP A 442 22.16 -10.74 -24.23
CA ASP A 442 20.89 -11.10 -24.87
C ASP A 442 19.65 -10.31 -24.37
N ALA A 443 19.85 -9.06 -23.84
CA ALA A 443 18.79 -8.21 -23.32
C ALA A 443 17.62 -8.03 -24.32
N GLN A 444 17.89 -7.87 -25.62
CA GLN A 444 16.85 -7.73 -26.65
C GLN A 444 16.01 -9.01 -26.78
N GLU A 445 16.65 -10.18 -26.74
CA GLU A 445 15.93 -11.46 -26.79
C GLU A 445 15.12 -11.68 -25.49
N LEU A 446 15.66 -11.31 -24.34
CA LEU A 446 14.92 -11.32 -23.08
C LEU A 446 13.63 -10.48 -23.21
N LEU A 447 13.72 -9.26 -23.72
CA LEU A 447 12.56 -8.37 -23.88
C LEU A 447 11.54 -8.94 -24.86
N ARG A 448 11.98 -9.52 -25.97
CA ARG A 448 11.12 -10.18 -26.93
C ARG A 448 10.38 -11.36 -26.29
N ARG A 449 11.09 -12.16 -25.48
CA ARG A 449 10.51 -13.32 -24.78
C ARG A 449 9.55 -12.91 -23.67
N LEU A 450 9.82 -11.81 -22.96
CA LEU A 450 8.92 -11.26 -21.93
C LEU A 450 7.57 -10.81 -22.49
N ARG A 451 7.51 -10.38 -23.76
CA ARG A 451 6.23 -10.09 -24.43
C ARG A 451 5.39 -11.33 -24.68
N GLN A 452 6.04 -12.46 -25.01
CA GLN A 452 5.38 -13.75 -25.24
C GLN A 452 5.06 -14.47 -23.92
N LEU A 453 5.94 -14.36 -22.94
CA LEU A 453 5.86 -15.01 -21.64
C LEU A 453 6.14 -13.99 -20.52
N PRO A 454 5.17 -13.15 -20.18
CA PRO A 454 5.35 -12.14 -19.13
C PRO A 454 5.53 -12.80 -17.76
N LEU A 455 5.94 -12.02 -16.77
CA LEU A 455 6.08 -12.49 -15.40
C LEU A 455 4.78 -13.13 -14.89
N VAL A 456 4.92 -14.28 -14.25
CA VAL A 456 3.79 -15.06 -13.69
C VAL A 456 3.15 -14.33 -12.52
N GLN A 457 3.97 -13.64 -11.73
CA GLN A 457 3.50 -12.89 -10.58
C GLN A 457 3.04 -11.47 -11.00
N ARG A 458 1.85 -11.09 -10.54
CA ARG A 458 1.42 -9.69 -10.57
C ARG A 458 1.69 -9.06 -9.21
N PRO A 459 2.40 -7.91 -9.12
CA PRO A 459 2.57 -7.24 -7.85
C PRO A 459 1.19 -6.87 -7.31
N VAL A 460 0.88 -7.32 -6.10
CA VAL A 460 -0.27 -6.84 -5.36
C VAL A 460 0.08 -5.45 -4.87
N LEU A 461 -0.19 -4.44 -5.69
CA LEU A 461 -0.18 -3.06 -5.23
C LEU A 461 -1.34 -2.95 -4.24
N MET A 462 -1.04 -3.05 -2.95
CA MET A 462 -1.98 -2.61 -1.93
C MET A 462 -1.98 -1.07 -1.93
N GLN A 463 -2.69 -0.50 -2.89
CA GLN A 463 -3.35 0.77 -2.60
C GLN A 463 -4.41 0.48 -1.52
N PRO A 464 -4.60 1.38 -0.53
CA PRO A 464 -5.73 1.25 0.37
C PRO A 464 -6.97 1.10 -0.51
N GLN A 465 -7.57 -0.07 -0.52
CA GLN A 465 -8.81 -0.30 -1.23
C GLN A 465 -9.86 0.53 -0.49
N ALA A 466 -10.10 1.73 -1.02
CA ALA A 466 -11.42 2.30 -0.85
C ALA A 466 -12.41 1.20 -1.27
N ALA A 467 -13.44 0.99 -0.46
CA ALA A 467 -14.50 0.03 -0.73
C ALA A 467 -14.85 0.10 -2.23
N PRO A 468 -15.04 -1.03 -2.93
CA PRO A 468 -15.24 -1.03 -4.36
C PRO A 468 -16.40 -0.09 -4.69
N ALA A 469 -16.08 1.08 -5.21
CA ALA A 469 -17.08 2.06 -5.57
C ALA A 469 -17.94 1.40 -6.65
N SER A 470 -19.21 1.19 -6.33
CA SER A 470 -20.16 0.52 -7.21
C SER A 470 -20.37 1.33 -8.47
N MET A 471 -20.17 0.71 -9.62
CA MET A 471 -20.47 1.28 -10.94
C MET A 471 -21.91 0.99 -11.38
N ARG A 472 -22.78 0.53 -10.47
CA ARG A 472 -24.19 0.24 -10.76
C ARG A 472 -24.89 1.46 -11.33
N GLY A 473 -25.62 1.24 -12.44
CA GLY A 473 -26.37 2.27 -13.14
C GLY A 473 -25.55 3.11 -14.13
N ARG A 474 -24.26 2.79 -14.35
CA ARG A 474 -23.49 3.40 -15.44
C ARG A 474 -23.66 2.61 -16.72
N THR A 475 -23.89 3.32 -17.82
CA THR A 475 -23.90 2.76 -19.18
C THR A 475 -22.71 3.32 -19.95
N ILE A 476 -21.81 2.44 -20.36
CA ILE A 476 -20.52 2.77 -20.98
C ILE A 476 -20.52 2.24 -22.41
N LEU A 477 -20.21 3.08 -23.37
CA LEU A 477 -19.87 2.68 -24.73
C LEU A 477 -18.35 2.75 -24.89
N TRP A 478 -17.73 1.64 -25.26
CA TRP A 478 -16.29 1.55 -25.51
C TRP A 478 -16.02 1.32 -26.99
N ILE A 479 -15.21 2.17 -27.60
CA ILE A 479 -14.87 2.11 -29.01
C ILE A 479 -13.39 1.79 -29.16
N ASP A 480 -13.09 0.62 -29.74
CA ASP A 480 -11.73 0.13 -29.94
C ASP A 480 -11.71 -0.79 -31.17
N ASP A 481 -10.84 -0.54 -32.14
CA ASP A 481 -10.75 -1.34 -33.36
C ASP A 481 -10.25 -2.78 -33.14
N HIS A 482 -9.80 -3.05 -31.91
CA HIS A 482 -9.41 -4.37 -31.43
C HIS A 482 -10.22 -4.76 -30.18
N PRO A 483 -11.52 -5.03 -30.28
CA PRO A 483 -12.41 -5.25 -29.12
C PRO A 483 -11.96 -6.37 -28.19
N ASP A 484 -11.25 -7.37 -28.71
CA ASP A 484 -10.71 -8.47 -27.90
C ASP A 484 -9.56 -8.04 -26.99
N SER A 485 -8.82 -6.99 -27.34
CA SER A 485 -7.70 -6.46 -26.54
C SER A 485 -8.17 -5.83 -25.23
N VAL A 486 -9.38 -5.30 -25.20
CA VAL A 486 -9.97 -4.59 -24.04
C VAL A 486 -11.05 -5.42 -23.31
N ARG A 487 -11.21 -6.70 -23.69
CA ARG A 487 -12.24 -7.59 -23.12
C ARG A 487 -12.15 -7.73 -21.61
N ASN A 488 -10.95 -7.94 -21.10
CA ASN A 488 -10.72 -8.14 -19.65
C ASN A 488 -11.09 -6.90 -18.85
N GLU A 489 -10.74 -5.72 -19.33
CA GLU A 489 -11.04 -4.43 -18.73
C GLU A 489 -12.55 -4.14 -18.77
N ALA A 490 -13.19 -4.42 -19.91
CA ALA A 490 -14.63 -4.27 -20.05
C ALA A 490 -15.38 -5.22 -19.11
N ASP A 491 -14.93 -6.48 -18.98
CA ASP A 491 -15.51 -7.45 -18.05
C ASP A 491 -15.31 -7.03 -16.60
N ALA A 492 -14.18 -6.45 -16.25
CA ALA A 492 -13.95 -5.92 -14.91
C ALA A 492 -14.91 -4.76 -14.57
N LEU A 493 -15.20 -3.87 -15.52
CA LEU A 493 -16.21 -2.82 -15.35
C LEU A 493 -17.63 -3.41 -15.24
N ARG A 494 -17.97 -4.46 -16.00
CA ARG A 494 -19.25 -5.19 -15.89
C ARG A 494 -19.40 -5.85 -14.52
N HIS A 495 -18.35 -6.50 -14.01
CA HIS A 495 -18.35 -7.09 -12.67
C HIS A 495 -18.50 -6.04 -11.56
N ALA A 496 -18.00 -4.81 -11.79
CA ALA A 496 -18.22 -3.68 -10.88
C ALA A 496 -19.66 -3.10 -10.95
N GLY A 497 -20.50 -3.62 -11.87
CA GLY A 497 -21.92 -3.29 -12.00
C GLY A 497 -22.27 -2.31 -13.11
N ALA A 498 -21.35 -1.96 -14.00
CA ALA A 498 -21.63 -1.15 -15.19
C ALA A 498 -22.22 -1.99 -16.33
N VAL A 499 -23.05 -1.36 -17.17
CA VAL A 499 -23.42 -1.89 -18.49
C VAL A 499 -22.37 -1.41 -19.49
N VAL A 500 -21.61 -2.31 -20.11
CA VAL A 500 -20.53 -1.96 -21.04
C VAL A 500 -20.77 -2.62 -22.39
N ALA A 501 -20.90 -1.81 -23.42
CA ALA A 501 -20.87 -2.25 -24.81
C ALA A 501 -19.52 -1.90 -25.43
N VAL A 502 -18.88 -2.85 -26.09
CA VAL A 502 -17.63 -2.65 -26.84
C VAL A 502 -17.94 -2.78 -28.33
N VAL A 503 -17.51 -1.79 -29.13
CA VAL A 503 -17.73 -1.74 -30.59
C VAL A 503 -16.41 -1.45 -31.29
N GLY A 504 -16.26 -1.96 -32.53
CA GLY A 504 -15.01 -1.89 -33.29
C GLY A 504 -14.81 -0.65 -34.13
N ASP A 505 -15.90 0.03 -34.52
CA ASP A 505 -15.85 1.11 -35.47
C ASP A 505 -16.88 2.21 -35.20
N ARG A 506 -16.77 3.29 -35.95
CA ARG A 506 -17.61 4.48 -35.83
C ARG A 506 -19.08 4.22 -36.14
N GLU A 507 -19.40 3.36 -37.13
CA GLU A 507 -20.77 3.10 -37.55
C GLU A 507 -21.52 2.34 -36.44
N ALA A 508 -20.90 1.27 -35.92
CA ALA A 508 -21.42 0.53 -34.78
C ALA A 508 -21.55 1.42 -33.50
N ALA A 509 -20.64 2.39 -33.35
CA ALA A 509 -20.71 3.33 -32.23
C ALA A 509 -21.94 4.26 -32.36
N LEU A 510 -22.23 4.80 -33.52
CA LEU A 510 -23.41 5.65 -33.78
C LEU A 510 -24.72 4.89 -33.51
N ASP A 511 -24.81 3.65 -33.94
CA ASP A 511 -25.96 2.78 -33.69
C ASP A 511 -26.13 2.50 -32.19
N ALA A 512 -25.01 2.22 -31.49
CA ALA A 512 -24.98 1.99 -30.05
C ALA A 512 -25.36 3.24 -29.26
N LEU A 513 -24.98 4.44 -29.68
CA LEU A 513 -25.38 5.70 -29.06
C LEU A 513 -26.90 5.88 -29.00
N THR A 514 -27.58 5.49 -30.07
CA THR A 514 -29.03 5.61 -30.15
C THR A 514 -29.76 4.59 -29.28
N SER A 515 -29.28 3.34 -29.28
CA SER A 515 -29.91 2.21 -28.56
C SER A 515 -29.61 2.18 -27.09
N LEU A 516 -28.36 2.46 -26.68
CA LEU A 516 -27.88 2.32 -25.27
C LEU A 516 -27.98 3.61 -24.48
N ARG A 517 -27.96 4.79 -25.14
CA ARG A 517 -27.88 6.11 -24.47
C ARG A 517 -26.81 6.16 -23.39
N PRO A 518 -25.54 5.91 -23.71
CA PRO A 518 -24.48 5.82 -22.73
C PRO A 518 -24.28 7.17 -22.02
N ASP A 519 -23.89 7.09 -20.74
CA ASP A 519 -23.48 8.25 -19.94
C ASP A 519 -21.97 8.51 -20.01
N LEU A 520 -21.20 7.52 -20.46
CA LEU A 520 -19.75 7.59 -20.64
C LEU A 520 -19.33 6.91 -21.96
N LEU A 521 -18.45 7.59 -22.67
CA LEU A 521 -17.74 7.08 -23.84
C LEU A 521 -16.28 6.81 -23.48
N ILE A 522 -15.80 5.60 -23.71
CA ILE A 522 -14.37 5.27 -23.71
C ILE A 522 -13.97 5.08 -25.17
N SER A 523 -12.91 5.75 -25.61
CA SER A 523 -12.47 5.70 -27.01
C SER A 523 -10.96 5.47 -27.08
N ASP A 524 -10.51 4.52 -27.91
CA ASP A 524 -9.12 4.56 -28.35
C ASP A 524 -8.88 5.80 -29.23
N ILE A 525 -7.66 6.33 -29.19
CA ILE A 525 -7.25 7.51 -29.97
C ILE A 525 -6.91 7.10 -31.40
N ALA A 526 -6.08 6.06 -31.57
CA ALA A 526 -5.60 5.59 -32.86
C ALA A 526 -6.47 4.44 -33.37
N ARG A 527 -6.96 4.50 -34.61
CA ARG A 527 -7.72 3.40 -35.22
C ARG A 527 -7.30 3.18 -36.66
N GLY A 528 -6.97 1.94 -37.01
CA GLY A 528 -6.45 1.58 -38.32
C GLY A 528 -5.16 2.35 -38.65
N SER A 529 -5.18 3.10 -39.75
CA SER A 529 -4.05 3.95 -40.17
C SER A 529 -4.12 5.39 -39.63
N ASP A 530 -5.17 5.74 -38.89
CA ASP A 530 -5.40 7.11 -38.41
C ASP A 530 -5.00 7.24 -36.93
N PRO A 531 -3.88 7.95 -36.61
CA PRO A 531 -3.36 8.07 -35.27
C PRO A 531 -4.19 8.96 -34.34
N GLU A 532 -5.19 9.71 -34.87
CA GLU A 532 -6.02 10.66 -34.13
C GLU A 532 -7.53 10.49 -34.38
N ALA A 533 -7.95 9.34 -34.91
CA ALA A 533 -9.32 9.05 -35.23
C ALA A 533 -10.28 9.31 -34.06
N GLY A 534 -9.92 8.87 -32.85
CA GLY A 534 -10.73 9.03 -31.65
C GLY A 534 -11.01 10.49 -31.31
N PHE A 535 -10.06 11.40 -31.46
CA PHE A 535 -10.27 12.83 -31.24
C PHE A 535 -11.25 13.45 -32.22
N ARG A 536 -11.13 13.11 -33.49
CA ARG A 536 -11.99 13.66 -34.54
C ARG A 536 -13.44 13.17 -34.44
N GLU A 537 -13.62 11.91 -34.06
CA GLU A 537 -14.94 11.30 -33.99
C GLU A 537 -15.79 11.76 -32.82
N VAL A 538 -15.19 12.26 -31.74
CA VAL A 538 -15.94 12.83 -30.62
C VAL A 538 -16.87 13.94 -31.05
N GLY A 539 -16.44 14.81 -32.00
CA GLY A 539 -17.30 15.84 -32.59
C GLY A 539 -18.54 15.24 -33.25
N THR A 540 -18.37 14.19 -34.07
CA THR A 540 -19.47 13.47 -34.72
C THR A 540 -20.44 12.85 -33.71
N PHE A 541 -19.92 12.25 -32.62
CA PHE A 541 -20.77 11.69 -31.56
C PHE A 541 -21.56 12.77 -30.82
N ARG A 542 -20.97 13.95 -30.62
CA ARG A 542 -21.66 15.12 -30.05
C ARG A 542 -22.77 15.61 -30.95
N GLU A 543 -22.55 15.70 -32.28
CA GLU A 543 -23.55 16.04 -33.27
C GLU A 543 -24.68 15.01 -33.35
N ALA A 544 -24.38 13.72 -33.13
CA ALA A 544 -25.35 12.64 -33.01
C ALA A 544 -26.12 12.64 -31.65
N GLY A 545 -25.92 13.64 -30.81
CA GLY A 545 -26.68 13.83 -29.56
C GLY A 545 -26.02 13.23 -28.30
N PHE A 546 -24.78 12.73 -28.37
CA PHE A 546 -24.07 12.28 -27.21
C PHE A 546 -23.63 13.46 -26.33
N SER A 547 -24.12 13.53 -25.08
CA SER A 547 -23.81 14.60 -24.10
C SER A 547 -23.11 14.07 -22.88
N GLY A 548 -22.74 12.78 -22.83
CA GLY A 548 -22.04 12.14 -21.72
C GLY A 548 -20.56 12.53 -21.62
N SER A 549 -19.87 12.01 -20.62
CA SER A 549 -18.43 12.20 -20.43
C SER A 549 -17.64 11.37 -21.45
N VAL A 550 -16.42 11.84 -21.79
CA VAL A 550 -15.49 11.14 -22.67
C VAL A 550 -14.20 10.84 -21.90
N VAL A 551 -13.66 9.64 -22.05
CA VAL A 551 -12.34 9.23 -21.60
C VAL A 551 -11.62 8.58 -22.78
N PHE A 552 -10.37 8.92 -23.00
CA PHE A 552 -9.54 8.25 -23.98
C PHE A 552 -8.68 7.18 -23.32
N TYR A 553 -8.75 5.95 -23.90
CA TYR A 553 -7.95 4.82 -23.44
C TYR A 553 -7.01 4.40 -24.59
N THR A 554 -5.70 4.56 -24.40
CA THR A 554 -4.72 4.39 -25.47
C THR A 554 -3.40 3.85 -24.93
N GLY A 555 -2.66 3.10 -25.72
CA GLY A 555 -1.35 2.58 -25.33
C GLY A 555 -0.26 3.65 -25.09
N ARG A 556 -0.47 4.89 -25.58
CA ARG A 556 0.53 5.97 -25.51
C ARG A 556 -0.10 7.28 -25.05
N VAL A 557 0.20 7.69 -23.81
CA VAL A 557 -0.22 8.97 -23.24
C VAL A 557 0.91 9.98 -23.39
N THR A 558 0.64 11.13 -24.06
CA THR A 558 1.59 12.23 -24.23
C THR A 558 0.94 13.54 -23.80
N PRO A 559 1.73 14.55 -23.37
CA PRO A 559 1.18 15.86 -23.03
C PRO A 559 0.38 16.52 -24.16
N ALA A 560 0.78 16.29 -25.41
CA ALA A 560 0.04 16.76 -26.58
C ALA A 560 -1.35 16.12 -26.67
N ARG A 561 -1.46 14.79 -26.48
CA ARG A 561 -2.74 14.06 -26.46
C ARG A 561 -3.62 14.47 -25.28
N GLU A 562 -3.02 14.70 -24.10
CA GLU A 562 -3.74 15.21 -22.93
C GLU A 562 -4.33 16.60 -23.21
N ALA A 563 -3.56 17.49 -23.86
CA ALA A 563 -4.05 18.82 -24.25
C ALA A 563 -5.18 18.73 -25.30
N SER A 564 -5.06 17.85 -26.30
CA SER A 564 -6.12 17.61 -27.30
C SER A 564 -7.40 17.06 -26.66
N ALA A 565 -7.28 16.11 -25.75
CA ALA A 565 -8.41 15.56 -25.01
C ALA A 565 -9.10 16.63 -24.14
N ALA A 566 -8.33 17.46 -23.44
CA ALA A 566 -8.85 18.57 -22.64
C ALA A 566 -9.59 19.60 -23.49
N ALA A 567 -9.08 19.93 -24.68
CA ALA A 567 -9.74 20.83 -25.62
C ALA A 567 -11.12 20.29 -26.11
N LEU A 568 -11.29 18.95 -26.14
CA LEU A 568 -12.56 18.29 -26.46
C LEU A 568 -13.47 18.10 -25.23
N GLY A 569 -13.08 18.60 -24.06
CA GLY A 569 -13.83 18.45 -22.81
C GLY A 569 -13.87 17.00 -22.29
N ALA A 570 -12.87 16.19 -22.64
CA ALA A 570 -12.73 14.84 -22.08
C ALA A 570 -12.25 14.89 -20.63
N LEU A 571 -12.59 13.87 -19.85
CA LEU A 571 -12.15 13.73 -18.46
C LEU A 571 -10.65 13.43 -18.35
N GLY A 572 -10.06 12.83 -19.39
CA GLY A 572 -8.64 12.56 -19.44
C GLY A 572 -8.26 11.51 -20.48
N VAL A 573 -6.95 11.27 -20.57
CA VAL A 573 -6.33 10.22 -21.36
C VAL A 573 -5.63 9.26 -20.40
N CYS A 574 -5.76 7.97 -20.61
CA CYS A 574 -5.08 6.96 -19.78
C CYS A 574 -4.66 5.76 -20.61
N ALA A 575 -3.60 5.08 -20.14
CA ALA A 575 -3.08 3.86 -20.75
C ALA A 575 -3.32 2.62 -19.86
N TYR A 576 -3.85 2.80 -18.65
CA TYR A 576 -3.95 1.75 -17.65
C TYR A 576 -5.35 1.65 -17.07
N PHE A 577 -5.77 0.41 -16.81
CA PHE A 577 -7.11 0.13 -16.30
C PHE A 577 -7.42 0.81 -14.97
N ASP A 578 -6.43 0.90 -14.05
CA ASP A 578 -6.65 1.56 -12.76
C ASP A 578 -6.93 3.05 -12.92
N SER A 579 -6.19 3.73 -13.81
CA SER A 579 -6.43 5.14 -14.16
C SER A 579 -7.77 5.31 -14.87
N LEU A 580 -8.09 4.41 -15.82
CA LEU A 580 -9.40 4.37 -16.48
C LEU A 580 -10.52 4.24 -15.45
N ARG A 581 -10.39 3.31 -14.52
CA ARG A 581 -11.38 3.08 -13.47
C ARG A 581 -11.60 4.32 -12.60
N GLN A 582 -10.53 5.06 -12.26
CA GLN A 582 -10.64 6.32 -11.51
C GLN A 582 -11.40 7.39 -12.32
N LEU A 583 -11.07 7.56 -13.60
CA LEU A 583 -11.77 8.50 -14.48
C LEU A 583 -13.24 8.12 -14.67
N VAL A 584 -13.53 6.82 -14.84
CA VAL A 584 -14.91 6.32 -14.92
C VAL A 584 -15.68 6.61 -13.64
N LEU A 585 -15.08 6.46 -12.47
CA LEU A 585 -15.72 6.76 -11.18
C LEU A 585 -15.94 8.27 -10.97
N ALA A 586 -14.99 9.10 -11.42
CA ALA A 586 -15.08 10.56 -11.35
C ALA A 586 -16.10 11.17 -12.32
N ALA A 587 -16.48 10.45 -13.37
CA ALA A 587 -17.45 10.94 -14.35
C ALA A 587 -18.80 11.28 -13.67
N PRO A 588 -19.42 12.42 -13.96
CA PRO A 588 -20.75 12.77 -13.47
C PRO A 588 -21.77 11.71 -13.92
N ARG A 589 -22.73 11.39 -13.05
CA ARG A 589 -23.86 10.52 -13.40
C ARG A 589 -24.94 11.33 -14.07
N ARG A 590 -25.54 10.81 -15.13
CA ARG A 590 -26.83 11.34 -15.60
C ARG A 590 -27.88 10.99 -14.54
N LEU A 591 -28.54 12.02 -14.02
CA LEU A 591 -29.69 11.88 -13.12
C LEU A 591 -30.91 11.38 -13.90
#